data_f685dfcb659348a20f2317020c80f7bb
#
_entry.id   f685dfcb659348a20f2317020c80f7bb
#
_cell.length_a   1.000
_cell.length_b   1.000
_cell.length_c   1.000
_cell.angle_alpha   90.00
_cell.angle_beta   90.00
_cell.angle_gamma   90.00
#
_symmetry.space_group_name_H-M   'P 1'
#
loop_
_entity.id
_entity.type
_entity.pdbx_description
1 polymer ?
#
loop_
_entity_poly.entity_id
_entity_poly.type
_entity_poly.pdbx_seq_one_letter_code
_entity_poly.pdbx_strand_id
1 'polypeptide(L)'
;IRSMICSKYKIVNKIWEFTSVTIAAQIATTPFTIYYFHQFPIYFWLSNLFMTPISSVVIIGGMVMLLIFFIPYVNVAVAWTVSKMIYVMNFGVSWIESLPCSIIKGLYINDIQFVVLLVMLLLLLLLIECKDIKMLLPIMIMSCIFLIVNVDINLKRNKQKEMVIYSINNMTAIDFI
;
A
#
# COMPACT_ATOMS: atom_id res chain seq x y z
N ILE A 1 -2.15 -9.70 -17.22
CA ILE A 1 -3.05 -10.17 -16.13
C ILE A 1 -4.52 -10.04 -16.57
N ARG A 2 -4.91 -8.95 -17.24
CA ARG A 2 -6.29 -8.69 -17.70
C ARG A 2 -6.88 -9.80 -18.60
N SER A 3 -6.06 -10.47 -19.40
CA SER A 3 -6.49 -11.49 -20.38
C SER A 3 -6.53 -12.93 -19.85
N MET A 4 -6.17 -13.15 -18.59
CA MET A 4 -6.03 -14.52 -18.05
C MET A 4 -7.37 -15.18 -17.66
N ILE A 5 -8.40 -14.41 -17.35
CA ILE A 5 -9.70 -14.95 -16.99
C ILE A 5 -10.78 -14.27 -17.81
N CYS A 6 -11.27 -14.96 -18.84
CA CYS A 6 -12.49 -14.59 -19.55
C CYS A 6 -13.63 -15.45 -19.01
N SER A 7 -14.38 -14.90 -18.05
CA SER A 7 -15.62 -15.54 -17.59
C SER A 7 -16.81 -15.11 -18.44
N LYS A 8 -17.79 -16.00 -18.57
CA LYS A 8 -19.05 -15.76 -19.26
C LYS A 8 -19.90 -14.65 -18.59
N TYR A 9 -19.59 -14.33 -17.33
CA TYR A 9 -20.33 -13.35 -16.52
C TYR A 9 -19.61 -11.99 -16.50
N LYS A 10 -20.29 -10.94 -16.98
CA LYS A 10 -19.78 -9.56 -17.04
C LYS A 10 -19.34 -9.02 -15.66
N ILE A 11 -20.06 -9.40 -14.60
CA ILE A 11 -19.76 -8.96 -13.22
C ILE A 11 -18.42 -9.54 -12.75
N VAL A 12 -18.19 -10.83 -12.99
CA VAL A 12 -16.93 -11.51 -12.62
C VAL A 12 -15.73 -10.88 -13.33
N ASN A 13 -15.89 -10.57 -14.63
CA ASN A 13 -14.83 -9.91 -15.41
C ASN A 13 -14.53 -8.50 -14.87
N LYS A 14 -15.54 -7.76 -14.45
CA LYS A 14 -15.37 -6.41 -13.88
C LYS A 14 -14.66 -6.46 -12.52
N ILE A 15 -15.06 -7.39 -11.64
CA ILE A 15 -14.38 -7.60 -10.34
C ILE A 15 -12.93 -8.03 -10.58
N TRP A 16 -12.67 -8.92 -11.52
CA TRP A 16 -11.32 -9.36 -11.87
C TRP A 16 -10.46 -8.21 -12.39
N GLU A 17 -11.01 -7.36 -13.25
CA GLU A 17 -10.32 -6.18 -13.77
C GLU A 17 -9.93 -5.23 -12.63
N PHE A 18 -10.85 -4.91 -11.73
CA PHE A 18 -10.57 -4.10 -10.53
C PHE A 18 -9.50 -4.73 -9.63
N THR A 19 -9.63 -6.01 -9.33
CA THR A 19 -8.67 -6.74 -8.49
C THR A 19 -7.28 -6.76 -9.13
N SER A 20 -7.19 -6.98 -10.44
CA SER A 20 -5.91 -6.98 -11.16
C SER A 20 -5.21 -5.62 -11.11
N VAL A 21 -5.96 -4.54 -11.31
CA VAL A 21 -5.42 -3.17 -11.21
C VAL A 21 -4.98 -2.86 -9.78
N THR A 22 -5.78 -3.24 -8.79
CA THR A 22 -5.46 -3.05 -7.37
C THR A 22 -4.18 -3.79 -6.97
N ILE A 23 -4.02 -5.05 -7.38
CA ILE A 23 -2.81 -5.84 -7.11
C ILE A 23 -1.59 -5.21 -7.79
N ALA A 24 -1.72 -4.80 -9.05
CA ALA A 24 -0.62 -4.15 -9.77
C ALA A 24 -0.19 -2.83 -9.09
N ALA A 25 -1.16 -2.00 -8.69
CA ALA A 25 -0.90 -0.77 -7.97
C ALA A 25 -0.22 -1.05 -6.62
N GLN A 26 -0.68 -2.06 -5.87
CA GLN A 26 -0.09 -2.43 -4.58
C GLN A 26 1.36 -2.91 -4.74
N ILE A 27 1.63 -3.77 -5.72
CA ILE A 27 3.00 -4.23 -6.02
C ILE A 27 3.90 -3.03 -6.31
N ALA A 28 3.44 -2.06 -7.11
CA ALA A 28 4.18 -0.86 -7.46
C ALA A 28 4.43 0.06 -6.26
N THR A 29 3.48 0.18 -5.34
CA THR A 29 3.58 1.07 -4.17
C THR A 29 4.21 0.39 -2.95
N THR A 30 4.33 -0.93 -2.93
CA THR A 30 4.89 -1.70 -1.79
C THR A 30 6.27 -1.20 -1.32
N PRO A 31 7.27 -0.99 -2.19
CA PRO A 31 8.58 -0.51 -1.75
C PRO A 31 8.48 0.83 -1.01
N PHE A 32 7.67 1.76 -1.53
CA PHE A 32 7.45 3.07 -0.92
C PHE A 32 6.70 2.96 0.41
N THR A 33 5.68 2.11 0.48
CA THR A 33 4.89 1.91 1.69
C THR A 33 5.75 1.35 2.82
N ILE A 34 6.60 0.37 2.54
CA ILE A 34 7.51 -0.21 3.53
C ILE A 34 8.58 0.80 3.95
N TYR A 35 9.16 1.55 3.01
CA TYR A 35 10.25 2.49 3.28
C TYR A 35 9.79 3.69 4.11
N TYR A 36 8.66 4.33 3.74
CA TYR A 36 8.18 5.55 4.40
C TYR A 36 7.31 5.29 5.62
N PHE A 37 6.47 4.26 5.56
CA PHE A 37 5.48 4.00 6.62
C PHE A 37 5.85 2.83 7.53
N HIS A 38 6.87 2.03 7.18
CA HIS A 38 7.33 0.86 7.93
C HIS A 38 6.22 -0.16 8.23
N GLN A 39 5.24 -0.21 7.36
CA GLN A 39 4.07 -1.07 7.51
C GLN A 39 3.54 -1.53 6.15
N PHE A 40 2.80 -2.65 6.16
CA PHE A 40 2.17 -3.21 4.98
C PHE A 40 0.73 -3.61 5.29
N PRO A 41 -0.29 -3.05 4.59
CA PRO A 41 -1.69 -3.42 4.76
C PRO A 41 -1.98 -4.75 4.06
N ILE A 42 -2.49 -5.74 4.79
CA ILE A 42 -2.82 -7.06 4.21
C ILE A 42 -4.12 -6.99 3.40
N TYR A 43 -5.13 -6.31 3.93
CA TYR A 43 -6.46 -6.24 3.32
C TYR A 43 -6.62 -5.11 2.29
N PHE A 44 -5.50 -4.67 1.64
CA PHE A 44 -5.51 -3.58 0.67
C PHE A 44 -6.48 -3.82 -0.50
N TRP A 45 -6.60 -5.09 -0.96
CA TRP A 45 -7.49 -5.44 -2.07
C TRP A 45 -8.97 -5.26 -1.69
N LEU A 46 -9.34 -5.64 -0.45
CA LEU A 46 -10.68 -5.47 0.08
C LEU A 46 -11.00 -3.99 0.30
N SER A 47 -10.05 -3.25 0.90
CA SER A 47 -10.17 -1.80 1.08
C SER A 47 -10.38 -1.10 -0.26
N ASN A 48 -9.56 -1.38 -1.26
CA ASN A 48 -9.67 -0.73 -2.57
C ASN A 48 -10.95 -1.10 -3.32
N LEU A 49 -11.41 -2.35 -3.22
CA LEU A 49 -12.66 -2.78 -3.84
C LEU A 49 -13.87 -2.01 -3.28
N PHE A 50 -13.86 -1.72 -1.98
CA PHE A 50 -14.90 -0.98 -1.30
C PHE A 50 -14.73 0.54 -1.47
N MET A 51 -13.51 1.05 -1.32
CA MET A 51 -13.21 2.48 -1.29
C MET A 51 -13.29 3.14 -2.67
N THR A 52 -12.85 2.46 -3.72
CA THR A 52 -12.77 3.04 -5.07
C THR A 52 -14.13 3.52 -5.60
N PRO A 53 -15.23 2.74 -5.53
CA PRO A 53 -16.52 3.23 -5.99
C PRO A 53 -17.06 4.36 -5.12
N ILE A 54 -16.86 4.31 -3.80
CA ILE A 54 -17.35 5.35 -2.88
C ILE A 54 -16.58 6.66 -3.09
N SER A 55 -15.25 6.60 -3.18
CA SER A 55 -14.43 7.80 -3.44
C SER A 55 -14.79 8.45 -4.78
N SER A 56 -15.10 7.67 -5.81
CA SER A 56 -15.55 8.21 -7.09
C SER A 56 -16.84 9.03 -6.94
N VAL A 57 -17.80 8.52 -6.17
CA VAL A 57 -19.06 9.24 -5.89
C VAL A 57 -18.80 10.50 -5.06
N VAL A 58 -17.92 10.43 -4.07
CA VAL A 58 -17.53 11.58 -3.22
C VAL A 58 -16.87 12.67 -4.06
N ILE A 59 -15.92 12.31 -4.94
CA ILE A 59 -15.22 13.27 -5.81
C ILE A 59 -16.20 13.94 -6.78
N ILE A 60 -17.04 13.16 -7.46
CA ILE A 60 -18.05 13.70 -8.38
C ILE A 60 -19.04 14.58 -7.62
N GLY A 61 -19.53 14.13 -6.46
CA GLY A 61 -20.43 14.91 -5.62
C GLY A 61 -19.80 16.22 -5.15
N GLY A 62 -18.53 16.20 -4.77
CA GLY A 62 -17.79 17.42 -4.41
C GLY A 62 -17.65 18.40 -5.58
N MET A 63 -17.36 17.91 -6.79
CA MET A 63 -17.35 18.74 -8.00
C MET A 63 -18.71 19.34 -8.30
N VAL A 64 -19.77 18.53 -8.19
CA VAL A 64 -21.16 19.00 -8.39
C VAL A 64 -21.53 20.07 -7.37
N MET A 65 -21.13 19.92 -6.08
CA MET A 65 -21.33 20.96 -5.06
C MET A 65 -20.71 22.28 -5.44
N LEU A 66 -19.49 22.28 -5.99
CA LEU A 66 -18.81 23.50 -6.43
C LEU A 66 -19.54 24.17 -7.61
N LEU A 67 -20.06 23.38 -8.55
CA LEU A 67 -20.77 23.90 -9.71
C LEU A 67 -22.17 24.45 -9.35
N ILE A 68 -22.84 23.84 -8.38
CA ILE A 68 -24.23 24.21 -7.98
C ILE A 68 -24.24 25.12 -6.73
N PHE A 69 -23.09 25.69 -6.38
CA PHE A 69 -22.97 26.56 -5.21
C PHE A 69 -24.05 27.68 -5.15
N PHE A 70 -24.47 28.18 -6.29
CA PHE A 70 -25.47 29.24 -6.41
C PHE A 70 -26.91 28.82 -6.04
N ILE A 71 -27.18 27.51 -5.95
CA ILE A 71 -28.52 26.97 -5.65
C ILE A 71 -28.52 26.33 -4.26
N PRO A 72 -28.88 27.08 -3.18
CA PRO A 72 -28.63 26.65 -1.81
C PRO A 72 -29.32 25.33 -1.45
N TYR A 73 -30.58 25.13 -1.86
CA TYR A 73 -31.35 23.92 -1.53
C TYR A 73 -30.77 22.65 -2.15
N VAL A 74 -30.34 22.72 -3.40
CA VAL A 74 -29.74 21.58 -4.11
C VAL A 74 -28.35 21.28 -3.55
N ASN A 75 -27.58 22.33 -3.27
CA ASN A 75 -26.25 22.20 -2.68
C ASN A 75 -26.29 21.49 -1.34
N VAL A 76 -27.24 21.85 -0.45
CA VAL A 76 -27.42 21.19 0.85
C VAL A 76 -27.77 19.71 0.69
N ALA A 77 -28.63 19.33 -0.27
CA ALA A 77 -28.97 17.93 -0.51
C ALA A 77 -27.75 17.11 -1.01
N VAL A 78 -26.96 17.68 -1.93
CA VAL A 78 -25.73 17.04 -2.42
C VAL A 78 -24.70 16.94 -1.30
N ALA A 79 -24.51 17.99 -0.49
CA ALA A 79 -23.63 18.01 0.66
C ALA A 79 -23.98 16.92 1.68
N TRP A 80 -25.26 16.76 1.98
CA TRP A 80 -25.74 15.70 2.88
C TRP A 80 -25.39 14.31 2.32
N THR A 81 -25.62 14.08 1.03
CA THR A 81 -25.31 12.80 0.38
C THR A 81 -23.82 12.51 0.42
N VAL A 82 -22.97 13.47 0.03
CA VAL A 82 -21.51 13.35 0.09
C VAL A 82 -21.03 13.07 1.51
N SER A 83 -21.57 13.78 2.50
CA SER A 83 -21.25 13.59 3.91
C SER A 83 -21.57 12.17 4.39
N LYS A 84 -22.72 11.61 3.98
CA LYS A 84 -23.09 10.23 4.29
C LYS A 84 -22.17 9.22 3.60
N MET A 85 -21.76 9.48 2.37
CA MET A 85 -20.79 8.62 1.67
C MET A 85 -19.42 8.62 2.36
N ILE A 86 -18.94 9.78 2.80
CA ILE A 86 -17.70 9.90 3.59
C ILE A 86 -17.82 9.14 4.91
N TYR A 87 -18.96 9.25 5.59
CA TYR A 87 -19.20 8.50 6.82
C TYR A 87 -19.12 6.97 6.60
N VAL A 88 -19.80 6.48 5.55
CA VAL A 88 -19.75 5.05 5.18
C VAL A 88 -18.33 4.62 4.81
N MET A 89 -17.59 5.48 4.12
CA MET A 89 -16.20 5.26 3.76
C MET A 89 -15.33 5.10 5.01
N ASN A 90 -15.40 6.05 5.95
CA ASN A 90 -14.63 6.02 7.19
C ASN A 90 -15.01 4.81 8.06
N PHE A 91 -16.30 4.48 8.15
CA PHE A 91 -16.75 3.29 8.85
C PHE A 91 -16.16 2.01 8.26
N GLY A 92 -16.18 1.88 6.92
CA GLY A 92 -15.61 0.72 6.22
C GLY A 92 -14.10 0.59 6.43
N VAL A 93 -13.35 1.71 6.43
CA VAL A 93 -11.90 1.70 6.74
C VAL A 93 -11.66 1.23 8.17
N SER A 94 -12.36 1.82 9.15
CA SER A 94 -12.21 1.46 10.56
C SER A 94 -12.58 0.00 10.82
N TRP A 95 -13.59 -0.51 10.12
CA TRP A 95 -13.97 -1.92 10.19
C TRP A 95 -12.88 -2.84 9.64
N ILE A 96 -12.30 -2.52 8.47
CA ILE A 96 -11.20 -3.32 7.88
C ILE A 96 -9.94 -3.24 8.76
N GLU A 97 -9.65 -2.07 9.35
CA GLU A 97 -8.52 -1.88 10.26
C GLU A 97 -8.67 -2.68 11.55
N SER A 98 -9.90 -2.89 12.02
CA SER A 98 -10.19 -3.72 13.20
C SER A 98 -10.01 -5.22 12.99
N LEU A 99 -9.85 -5.68 11.74
CA LEU A 99 -9.61 -7.10 11.44
C LEU A 99 -8.26 -7.57 11.98
N PRO A 100 -8.16 -8.83 12.42
CA PRO A 100 -6.91 -9.36 12.93
C PRO A 100 -5.83 -9.31 11.84
N CYS A 101 -4.62 -8.93 12.23
CA CYS A 101 -3.47 -8.80 11.33
C CYS A 101 -3.69 -7.86 10.13
N SER A 102 -4.52 -6.81 10.29
CA SER A 102 -4.82 -5.87 9.20
C SER A 102 -3.58 -5.17 8.65
N ILE A 103 -2.60 -4.90 9.51
CA ILE A 103 -1.37 -4.19 9.18
C ILE A 103 -0.16 -4.93 9.76
N ILE A 104 0.79 -5.30 8.91
CA ILE A 104 2.11 -5.76 9.36
C ILE A 104 2.94 -4.50 9.66
N LYS A 105 3.32 -4.32 10.93
CA LYS A 105 4.15 -3.20 11.41
C LYS A 105 5.61 -3.66 11.61
N GLY A 106 6.54 -2.68 11.65
CA GLY A 106 7.93 -2.97 11.98
C GLY A 106 8.77 -3.46 10.79
N LEU A 107 8.32 -3.19 9.57
CA LEU A 107 9.07 -3.48 8.34
C LEU A 107 10.07 -2.35 8.08
N TYR A 108 11.27 -2.47 8.65
CA TYR A 108 12.33 -1.50 8.40
C TYR A 108 13.23 -1.96 7.27
N ILE A 109 13.38 -1.11 6.24
CA ILE A 109 14.31 -1.31 5.14
C ILE A 109 15.23 -0.10 5.03
N ASN A 110 16.52 -0.35 4.72
CA ASN A 110 17.50 0.68 4.47
C ASN A 110 17.40 1.22 3.04
N ASP A 111 18.04 2.38 2.78
CA ASP A 111 18.08 3.02 1.46
C ASP A 111 18.54 2.05 0.37
N ILE A 112 19.58 1.23 0.65
CA ILE A 112 20.10 0.25 -0.28
C ILE A 112 19.04 -0.82 -0.61
N GLN A 113 18.36 -1.35 0.39
CA GLN A 113 17.30 -2.33 0.21
C GLN A 113 16.11 -1.74 -0.57
N PHE A 114 15.76 -0.49 -0.31
CA PHE A 114 14.73 0.23 -1.04
C PHE A 114 15.07 0.35 -2.53
N VAL A 115 16.29 0.80 -2.86
CA VAL A 115 16.75 0.90 -4.26
C VAL A 115 16.75 -0.46 -4.95
N VAL A 116 17.24 -1.51 -4.28
CA VAL A 116 17.26 -2.88 -4.82
C VAL A 116 15.83 -3.37 -5.09
N LEU A 117 14.87 -3.10 -4.19
CA LEU A 117 13.47 -3.45 -4.41
C LEU A 117 12.86 -2.71 -5.60
N LEU A 118 13.18 -1.41 -5.78
CA LEU A 118 12.72 -0.63 -6.94
C LEU A 118 13.28 -1.19 -8.26
N VAL A 119 14.58 -1.49 -8.29
CA VAL A 119 15.21 -2.07 -9.48
C VAL A 119 14.63 -3.46 -9.79
N MET A 120 14.41 -4.28 -8.76
CA MET A 120 13.79 -5.60 -8.92
C MET A 120 12.36 -5.49 -9.46
N LEU A 121 11.58 -4.51 -8.96
CA LEU A 121 10.23 -4.23 -9.47
C LEU A 121 10.26 -3.80 -10.93
N LEU A 122 11.19 -2.92 -11.32
CA LEU A 122 11.36 -2.48 -12.70
C LEU A 122 11.71 -3.65 -13.64
N LEU A 123 12.66 -4.49 -13.24
CA LEU A 123 13.05 -5.68 -14.01
C LEU A 123 11.89 -6.66 -14.15
N LEU A 124 11.06 -6.82 -13.12
CA LEU A 124 9.88 -7.67 -13.16
C LEU A 124 8.82 -7.12 -14.14
N LEU A 125 8.62 -5.80 -14.19
CA LEU A 125 7.74 -5.17 -15.17
C LEU A 125 8.26 -5.38 -16.60
N LEU A 126 9.56 -5.19 -16.83
CA LEU A 126 10.20 -5.42 -18.12
C LEU A 126 10.09 -6.87 -18.56
N LEU A 127 10.24 -7.83 -17.64
CA LEU A 127 10.05 -9.26 -17.93
C LEU A 127 8.64 -9.58 -18.41
N ILE A 128 7.62 -8.96 -17.77
CA ILE A 128 6.21 -9.14 -18.14
C ILE A 128 5.92 -8.53 -19.51
N GLU A 129 6.55 -7.40 -19.84
CA GLU A 129 6.33 -6.67 -21.09
C GLU A 129 7.08 -7.35 -22.26
N CYS A 130 8.36 -7.61 -22.10
CA CYS A 130 9.22 -8.18 -23.15
C CYS A 130 9.04 -9.68 -23.33
N LYS A 131 8.50 -10.39 -22.32
CA LYS A 131 8.35 -11.86 -22.29
C LYS A 131 9.65 -12.63 -22.61
N ASP A 132 10.80 -11.99 -22.35
CA ASP A 132 12.10 -12.60 -22.61
C ASP A 132 12.63 -13.25 -21.33
N ILE A 133 12.77 -14.58 -21.38
CA ILE A 133 13.27 -15.40 -20.26
C ILE A 133 14.66 -14.96 -19.79
N LYS A 134 15.46 -14.31 -20.65
CA LYS A 134 16.78 -13.80 -20.28
C LYS A 134 16.73 -12.75 -19.17
N MET A 135 15.60 -12.05 -19.03
CA MET A 135 15.38 -11.11 -17.94
C MET A 135 15.23 -11.76 -16.55
N LEU A 136 15.05 -13.07 -16.50
CA LEU A 136 15.02 -13.82 -15.23
C LEU A 136 16.38 -13.79 -14.51
N LEU A 137 17.48 -13.82 -15.26
CA LEU A 137 18.82 -13.83 -14.70
C LEU A 137 19.16 -12.58 -13.88
N PRO A 138 18.96 -11.34 -14.39
CA PRO A 138 19.18 -10.14 -13.58
C PRO A 138 18.24 -10.05 -12.37
N ILE A 139 17.00 -10.55 -12.45
CA ILE A 139 16.09 -10.59 -11.30
C ILE A 139 16.63 -11.53 -10.22
N MET A 140 17.13 -12.71 -10.58
CA MET A 140 17.77 -13.65 -9.64
C MET A 140 19.00 -13.02 -8.98
N ILE A 141 19.85 -12.33 -9.76
CA ILE A 141 21.02 -11.63 -9.22
C ILE A 141 20.59 -10.57 -8.20
N MET A 142 19.59 -9.73 -8.53
CA MET A 142 19.07 -8.70 -7.62
C MET A 142 18.44 -9.30 -6.37
N SER A 143 17.76 -10.44 -6.48
CA SER A 143 17.22 -11.17 -5.34
C SER A 143 18.35 -11.68 -4.42
N CYS A 144 19.44 -12.21 -4.98
CA CYS A 144 20.63 -12.62 -4.21
C CYS A 144 21.28 -11.41 -3.51
N ILE A 145 21.44 -10.30 -4.20
CA ILE A 145 21.97 -9.04 -3.60
C ILE A 145 21.09 -8.61 -2.43
N PHE A 146 19.77 -8.61 -2.61
CA PHE A 146 18.84 -8.26 -1.54
C PHE A 146 19.01 -9.15 -0.30
N LEU A 147 19.14 -10.45 -0.50
CA LEU A 147 19.36 -11.41 0.60
C LEU A 147 20.71 -11.17 1.30
N ILE A 148 21.80 -10.93 0.54
CA ILE A 148 23.12 -10.64 1.11
C ILE A 148 23.08 -9.36 1.96
N VAL A 149 22.46 -8.30 1.45
CA VAL A 149 22.30 -7.04 2.18
C VAL A 149 21.49 -7.25 3.46
N ASN A 150 20.40 -8.04 3.39
CA ASN A 150 19.61 -8.39 4.57
C ASN A 150 20.43 -9.13 5.64
N VAL A 151 21.23 -10.11 5.23
CA VAL A 151 22.10 -10.87 6.15
C VAL A 151 23.15 -9.96 6.78
N ASP A 152 23.81 -9.09 6.00
CA ASP A 152 24.82 -8.15 6.53
C ASP A 152 24.22 -7.19 7.56
N ILE A 153 23.03 -6.63 7.28
CA ILE A 153 22.31 -5.74 8.21
C ILE A 153 21.95 -6.48 9.50
N ASN A 154 21.42 -7.70 9.40
CA ASN A 154 21.05 -8.48 10.57
C ASN A 154 22.28 -8.87 11.42
N LEU A 155 23.42 -9.21 10.77
CA LEU A 155 24.66 -9.50 11.45
C LEU A 155 25.23 -8.26 12.17
N LYS A 156 25.15 -7.08 11.54
CA LYS A 156 25.53 -5.82 12.17
C LYS A 156 24.65 -5.50 13.36
N ARG A 157 23.33 -5.66 13.21
CA ARG A 157 22.33 -5.42 14.26
C ARG A 157 22.56 -6.32 15.49
N ASN A 158 22.84 -7.60 15.26
CA ASN A 158 23.14 -8.55 16.35
C ASN A 158 24.49 -8.29 17.04
N LYS A 159 25.40 -7.54 16.40
CA LYS A 159 26.70 -7.16 16.98
C LYS A 159 26.68 -5.78 17.62
N GLN A 160 25.68 -4.98 17.41
CA GLN A 160 25.54 -3.67 18.05
C GLN A 160 25.20 -3.88 19.51
N LYS A 161 26.04 -3.32 20.36
CA LYS A 161 25.76 -3.13 21.80
C LYS A 161 25.42 -1.66 21.95
N GLU A 162 24.16 -1.33 22.06
CA GLU A 162 23.71 0.04 22.23
C GLU A 162 23.39 0.30 23.70
N MET A 163 23.91 1.43 24.21
CA MET A 163 23.54 1.95 25.51
C MET A 163 22.52 3.07 25.29
N VAL A 164 21.28 2.83 25.68
CA VAL A 164 20.21 3.83 25.56
C VAL A 164 20.02 4.51 26.90
N ILE A 165 20.29 5.82 26.94
CA ILE A 165 20.10 6.66 28.12
C ILE A 165 18.76 7.37 28.01
N TYR A 166 17.78 6.97 28.81
CA TYR A 166 16.49 7.64 28.92
C TYR A 166 16.57 8.76 29.96
N SER A 167 16.33 9.99 29.52
CA SER A 167 16.13 11.11 30.44
C SER A 167 14.65 11.20 30.81
N ILE A 168 14.28 10.65 31.94
CA ILE A 168 12.94 10.75 32.52
C ILE A 168 13.02 11.79 33.65
N ASN A 169 11.98 12.59 33.79
CA ASN A 169 11.89 13.69 34.74
C ASN A 169 12.49 13.30 36.11
N ASN A 170 13.68 13.84 36.45
CA ASN A 170 14.48 13.59 37.66
C ASN A 170 15.13 12.19 37.83
N MET A 171 15.14 11.33 36.81
CA MET A 171 15.86 10.04 36.84
C MET A 171 16.48 9.74 35.48
N THR A 172 17.69 9.16 35.50
CA THR A 172 18.35 8.60 34.33
C THR A 172 18.23 7.09 34.38
N ALA A 173 17.54 6.49 33.41
CA ALA A 173 17.52 5.05 33.21
C ALA A 173 18.52 4.69 32.11
N ILE A 174 19.38 3.71 32.32
CA ILE A 174 20.35 3.21 31.35
C ILE A 174 19.96 1.79 31.03
N ASP A 175 19.68 1.53 29.73
CA ASP A 175 19.39 0.19 29.22
C ASP A 175 20.56 -0.25 28.31
N PHE A 176 21.02 -1.48 28.50
CA PHE A 176 22.03 -2.12 27.65
C PHE A 176 21.32 -3.16 26.77
N ILE A 177 21.24 -2.89 25.46
CA ILE A 177 20.65 -3.77 24.47
C ILE A 177 21.73 -4.44 23.64
#